data_e6e556bc7271a927453c2046a1268739
#
_entry.id   e6e556bc7271a927453c2046a1268739
#
_cell.length_a   1.000
_cell.length_b   1.000
_cell.length_c   1.000
_cell.angle_alpha   90.00
_cell.angle_beta   90.00
_cell.angle_gamma   90.00
#
_symmetry.space_group_name_H-M   'P 1'
#
loop_
_entity.id
_entity.type
_entity.pdbx_description
1 polymer ?
#
loop_
_entity_poly.entity_id
_entity_poly.type
_entity_poly.pdbx_seq_one_letter_code
_entity_poly.pdbx_strand_id
1 'polypeptide(L)'
;SGIIDLAIGSVETGWDTPERATLDRHSTNEFDPACRQCAYQPFCGRDVIDDIARYGTIDMPRTETEFCRKHMYLFDLIFELVYSDDPAVRHSVCRWLRLPGTPVELGPTLP
;
A
#
# COMPACT_ATOMS: atom_id res chain seq x y z
N SER A 1 17.89 -0.79 -21.26
CA SER A 1 16.66 -1.05 -21.97
C SER A 1 15.49 -0.59 -21.13
N GLY A 2 14.42 -0.14 -21.74
CA GLY A 2 13.22 0.27 -21.04
C GLY A 2 12.26 -0.87 -20.71
N ILE A 3 12.71 -2.10 -20.81
CA ILE A 3 11.88 -3.29 -20.59
C ILE A 3 12.06 -3.77 -19.15
N ILE A 4 10.94 -3.88 -18.44
CA ILE A 4 10.93 -4.46 -17.08
C ILE A 4 10.93 -5.97 -17.22
N ASP A 5 11.95 -6.61 -16.66
CA ASP A 5 12.02 -8.06 -16.65
C ASP A 5 11.42 -8.60 -15.35
N LEU A 6 10.27 -9.26 -15.48
CA LEU A 6 9.58 -9.90 -14.37
C LEU A 6 9.56 -11.43 -14.53
N ALA A 7 10.37 -11.99 -15.42
CA ALA A 7 10.42 -13.42 -15.61
C ALA A 7 10.93 -14.12 -14.34
N ILE A 8 10.19 -15.13 -13.89
CA ILE A 8 10.52 -15.91 -12.69
C ILE A 8 10.91 -17.34 -13.01
N GLY A 9 10.90 -17.71 -14.29
CA GLY A 9 11.27 -19.06 -14.72
C GLY A 9 10.97 -19.29 -16.18
N SER A 10 11.15 -20.52 -16.62
CA SER A 10 10.87 -20.96 -17.97
C SER A 10 10.34 -22.38 -17.97
N VAL A 11 9.97 -22.89 -19.18
CA VAL A 11 9.55 -24.28 -19.33
C VAL A 11 10.67 -25.23 -18.91
N GLU A 12 11.91 -24.85 -19.19
CA GLU A 12 13.09 -25.67 -18.87
C GLU A 12 13.44 -25.63 -17.39
N THR A 13 13.39 -24.44 -16.75
CA THR A 13 13.82 -24.27 -15.36
C THR A 13 12.67 -24.43 -14.36
N GLY A 14 11.42 -24.37 -14.83
CA GLY A 14 10.28 -24.27 -13.92
C GLY A 14 10.22 -22.89 -13.25
N TRP A 15 9.49 -22.80 -12.18
CA TRP A 15 9.20 -21.54 -11.47
C TRP A 15 9.79 -21.47 -10.06
N ASP A 16 10.47 -22.52 -9.63
CA ASP A 16 11.20 -22.54 -8.37
C ASP A 16 12.63 -22.01 -8.62
N THR A 17 12.73 -20.70 -8.77
CA THR A 17 13.94 -20.01 -9.19
C THR A 17 14.33 -18.94 -8.20
N PRO A 18 15.62 -18.48 -8.20
CA PRO A 18 16.03 -17.34 -7.37
C PRO A 18 15.23 -16.07 -7.68
N GLU A 19 14.85 -15.87 -8.93
CA GLU A 19 14.03 -14.72 -9.33
C GLU A 19 12.66 -14.74 -8.68
N ARG A 20 12.04 -15.90 -8.63
CA ARG A 20 10.77 -16.07 -7.91
C ARG A 20 10.94 -15.85 -6.42
N ALA A 21 11.99 -16.40 -5.83
CA ALA A 21 12.27 -16.21 -4.40
C ALA A 21 12.43 -14.72 -4.05
N THR A 22 13.13 -13.98 -4.91
CA THR A 22 13.27 -12.53 -4.75
C THR A 22 11.91 -11.83 -4.86
N LEU A 23 11.10 -12.19 -5.85
CA LEU A 23 9.78 -11.60 -6.02
C LEU A 23 8.87 -11.91 -4.83
N ASP A 24 8.87 -13.15 -4.33
CA ASP A 24 8.09 -13.55 -3.17
C ASP A 24 8.50 -12.77 -1.91
N ARG A 25 9.81 -12.62 -1.69
CA ARG A 25 10.33 -11.84 -0.57
C ARG A 25 9.83 -10.40 -0.61
N HIS A 26 9.72 -9.83 -1.79
CA HIS A 26 9.30 -8.45 -2.02
C HIS A 26 7.82 -8.30 -2.34
N SER A 27 7.03 -9.37 -2.23
CA SER A 27 5.59 -9.29 -2.47
C SER A 27 4.83 -8.49 -1.41
N THR A 28 5.40 -8.39 -0.22
CA THR A 28 4.92 -7.53 0.86
C THR A 28 6.04 -6.61 1.32
N ASN A 29 5.75 -5.74 2.27
CA ASN A 29 6.76 -4.87 2.86
C ASN A 29 7.33 -5.41 4.17
N GLU A 30 7.04 -6.65 4.53
CA GLU A 30 7.46 -7.24 5.81
C GLU A 30 8.96 -7.51 5.91
N PHE A 31 9.67 -7.57 4.79
CA PHE A 31 11.11 -7.77 4.79
C PHE A 31 11.89 -6.55 5.33
N ASP A 32 11.29 -5.37 5.29
CA ASP A 32 11.95 -4.14 5.74
C ASP A 32 11.64 -3.88 7.21
N PRO A 33 12.66 -3.82 8.09
CA PRO A 33 12.44 -3.58 9.51
C PRO A 33 11.70 -2.27 9.82
N ALA A 34 11.94 -1.22 9.03
CA ALA A 34 11.24 0.05 9.20
C ALA A 34 9.75 -0.10 8.92
N CYS A 35 9.39 -0.89 7.89
CA CYS A 35 7.99 -1.17 7.58
C CYS A 35 7.30 -2.00 8.66
N ARG A 36 8.01 -2.97 9.25
CA ARG A 36 7.45 -3.76 10.35
C ARG A 36 7.12 -2.93 11.58
N GLN A 37 7.80 -1.81 11.77
CA GLN A 37 7.56 -0.88 12.88
C GLN A 37 6.62 0.27 12.50
N CYS A 38 6.21 0.35 11.24
CA CYS A 38 5.35 1.42 10.77
C CYS A 38 3.90 1.18 11.21
N ALA A 39 3.25 2.23 11.73
CA ALA A 39 1.85 2.15 12.16
C ALA A 39 0.89 1.82 11.02
N TYR A 40 1.26 2.17 9.79
CA TYR A 40 0.41 1.93 8.61
C TYR A 40 0.70 0.60 7.90
N GLN A 41 1.62 -0.19 8.41
CA GLN A 41 2.03 -1.44 7.77
C GLN A 41 0.85 -2.36 7.42
N PRO A 42 -0.18 -2.55 8.27
CA PRO A 42 -1.30 -3.41 7.93
C PRO A 42 -2.14 -2.92 6.74
N PHE A 43 -2.06 -1.64 6.41
CA PHE A 43 -2.82 -1.02 5.33
C PHE A 43 -1.97 -0.78 4.08
N CYS A 44 -0.65 -0.93 4.19
CA CYS A 44 0.28 -0.58 3.14
C CYS A 44 0.64 -1.82 2.32
N GLY A 45 0.61 -1.65 1.01
CA GLY A 45 1.04 -2.69 0.08
C GLY A 45 2.38 -2.38 -0.53
N ARG A 46 2.56 -2.89 -1.73
CA ARG A 46 3.78 -2.68 -2.49
C ARG A 46 3.49 -2.71 -3.98
N ASP A 47 4.22 -1.89 -4.72
CA ASP A 47 4.17 -1.88 -6.17
C ASP A 47 5.57 -2.16 -6.72
N VAL A 48 5.86 -3.44 -6.97
CA VAL A 48 7.17 -3.86 -7.49
C VAL A 48 7.42 -3.34 -8.91
N ILE A 49 6.37 -3.19 -9.70
CA ILE A 49 6.48 -2.68 -11.06
C ILE A 49 6.93 -1.22 -11.03
N ASP A 50 6.32 -0.41 -10.19
CA ASP A 50 6.71 0.98 -10.02
C ASP A 50 8.16 1.09 -9.50
N ASP A 51 8.53 0.27 -8.53
CA ASP A 51 9.89 0.27 -7.99
C ASP A 51 10.93 -0.05 -9.07
N ILE A 52 10.70 -1.08 -9.87
CA ILE A 52 11.60 -1.47 -10.96
C ILE A 52 11.66 -0.36 -12.01
N ALA A 53 10.52 0.22 -12.36
CA ALA A 53 10.47 1.28 -13.36
C ALA A 53 11.21 2.54 -12.91
N ARG A 54 11.07 2.92 -11.63
CA ARG A 54 11.69 4.14 -11.09
C ARG A 54 13.16 3.95 -10.72
N TYR A 55 13.49 2.82 -10.10
CA TYR A 55 14.80 2.65 -9.45
C TYR A 55 15.63 1.55 -10.09
N GLY A 56 15.10 0.80 -11.03
CA GLY A 56 15.79 -0.31 -11.68
C GLY A 56 16.00 -1.53 -10.79
N THR A 57 15.43 -1.55 -9.59
CA THR A 57 15.55 -2.64 -8.63
C THR A 57 14.34 -2.67 -7.71
N ILE A 58 14.04 -3.86 -7.19
CA ILE A 58 13.05 -4.03 -6.13
C ILE A 58 13.71 -4.15 -4.75
N ASP A 59 15.04 -4.28 -4.70
CA ASP A 59 15.77 -4.53 -3.46
C ASP A 59 16.36 -3.24 -2.90
N MET A 60 15.48 -2.36 -2.45
CA MET A 60 15.88 -1.11 -1.84
C MET A 60 15.04 -0.84 -0.59
N PRO A 61 15.53 -0.01 0.35
CA PRO A 61 14.77 0.35 1.55
C PRO A 61 13.43 1.00 1.18
N ARG A 62 12.35 0.49 1.74
CA ARG A 62 11.00 0.96 1.42
C ARG A 62 10.77 2.41 1.78
N THR A 63 11.37 2.88 2.87
CA THR A 63 11.24 4.26 3.34
C THR A 63 11.86 5.29 2.39
N GLU A 64 12.71 4.85 1.46
CA GLU A 64 13.34 5.72 0.47
C GLU A 64 12.54 5.80 -0.84
N THR A 65 11.42 5.08 -0.95
CA THR A 65 10.64 5.03 -2.18
C THR A 65 9.59 6.14 -2.26
N GLU A 66 9.27 6.55 -3.48
CA GLU A 66 8.15 7.47 -3.73
C GLU A 66 6.82 6.83 -3.30
N PHE A 67 6.68 5.53 -3.47
CA PHE A 67 5.51 4.80 -3.00
C PHE A 67 5.30 5.02 -1.50
N CYS A 68 6.36 4.87 -0.69
CA CYS A 68 6.26 5.09 0.75
C CYS A 68 5.85 6.53 1.08
N ARG A 69 6.51 7.52 0.50
CA ARG A 69 6.20 8.93 0.75
C ARG A 69 4.76 9.28 0.41
N LYS A 70 4.32 8.83 -0.77
CA LYS A 70 2.96 9.09 -1.23
C LYS A 70 1.92 8.42 -0.34
N HIS A 71 2.14 7.16 0.02
CA HIS A 71 1.19 6.42 0.83
C HIS A 71 1.15 6.91 2.27
N MET A 72 2.29 7.30 2.85
CA MET A 72 2.30 7.93 4.19
C MET A 72 1.44 9.18 4.21
N TYR A 73 1.59 10.04 3.20
CA TYR A 73 0.76 11.24 3.07
C TYR A 73 -0.72 10.89 2.93
N LEU A 74 -1.04 9.91 2.07
CA LEU A 74 -2.42 9.49 1.85
C LEU A 74 -3.05 8.87 3.11
N PHE A 75 -2.30 8.06 3.85
CA PHE A 75 -2.79 7.48 5.10
C PHE A 75 -3.04 8.55 6.16
N ASP A 76 -2.13 9.51 6.30
CA ASP A 76 -2.35 10.63 7.22
C ASP A 76 -3.63 11.38 6.86
N LEU A 77 -3.86 11.67 5.59
CA LEU A 77 -5.06 12.33 5.12
C LEU A 77 -6.31 11.48 5.37
N ILE A 78 -6.26 10.20 5.06
CA ILE A 78 -7.40 9.28 5.25
C ILE A 78 -7.79 9.21 6.73
N PHE A 79 -6.81 9.06 7.61
CA PHE A 79 -7.10 9.00 9.05
C PHE A 79 -7.59 10.33 9.61
N GLU A 80 -7.10 11.45 9.09
CA GLU A 80 -7.68 12.76 9.41
C GLU A 80 -9.17 12.82 9.05
N LEU A 81 -9.52 12.33 7.86
CA LEU A 81 -10.92 12.31 7.41
C LEU A 81 -11.77 11.38 8.28
N VAL A 82 -11.25 10.18 8.58
CA VAL A 82 -11.99 9.19 9.40
C VAL A 82 -12.29 9.74 10.79
N TYR A 83 -11.37 10.47 11.38
CA TYR A 83 -11.54 11.03 12.73
C TYR A 83 -12.02 12.48 12.74
N SER A 84 -12.42 13.01 11.60
CA SER A 84 -12.95 14.39 11.51
C SER A 84 -14.23 14.55 12.32
N ASP A 85 -14.38 15.69 12.99
CA ASP A 85 -15.60 16.07 13.68
C ASP A 85 -16.62 16.78 12.77
N ASP A 86 -16.22 17.08 11.52
CA ASP A 86 -17.11 17.73 10.55
C ASP A 86 -18.21 16.74 10.13
N PRO A 87 -19.50 17.07 10.36
CA PRO A 87 -20.61 16.17 10.03
C PRO A 87 -20.66 15.78 8.55
N ALA A 88 -20.31 16.69 7.65
CA ALA A 88 -20.30 16.40 6.22
C ALA A 88 -19.22 15.38 5.86
N VAL A 89 -18.04 15.52 6.44
CA VAL A 89 -16.94 14.58 6.25
C VAL A 89 -17.30 13.22 6.83
N ARG A 90 -17.81 13.18 8.05
CA ARG A 90 -18.22 11.92 8.71
C ARG A 90 -19.28 11.20 7.91
N HIS A 91 -20.27 11.91 7.41
CA HIS A 91 -21.33 11.33 6.59
C HIS A 91 -20.75 10.69 5.32
N SER A 92 -19.88 11.42 4.61
CA SER A 92 -19.25 10.93 3.38
C SER A 92 -18.37 9.73 3.63
N VAL A 93 -17.52 9.78 4.66
CA VAL A 93 -16.62 8.68 5.02
C VAL A 93 -17.41 7.42 5.36
N CYS A 94 -18.46 7.56 6.16
CA CYS A 94 -19.32 6.44 6.52
C CYS A 94 -19.92 5.77 5.29
N ARG A 95 -20.40 6.56 4.33
CA ARG A 95 -20.99 6.04 3.10
C ARG A 95 -19.95 5.37 2.20
N TRP A 96 -18.77 5.98 2.05
CA TRP A 96 -17.73 5.45 1.18
C TRP A 96 -17.17 4.13 1.69
N LEU A 97 -16.93 4.04 2.99
CA LEU A 97 -16.32 2.85 3.58
C LEU A 97 -17.33 1.76 3.92
N ARG A 98 -18.63 2.07 3.81
CA ARG A 98 -19.70 1.14 4.18
C ARG A 98 -19.49 0.56 5.57
N LEU A 99 -19.17 1.45 6.51
CA LEU A 99 -18.94 1.05 7.89
C LEU A 99 -20.21 0.48 8.50
N PRO A 100 -20.08 -0.40 9.53
CA PRO A 100 -21.24 -0.88 10.25
C PRO A 100 -22.05 0.28 10.81
N GLY A 101 -23.38 0.16 10.74
CA GLY A 101 -24.28 1.23 11.16
C GLY A 101 -24.62 2.17 10.02
N THR A 102 -25.27 3.26 10.37
CA THR A 102 -25.68 4.28 9.41
C THR A 102 -24.83 5.54 9.57
N PRO A 103 -24.82 6.44 8.57
CA PRO A 103 -24.14 7.73 8.73
C PRO A 103 -24.64 8.52 9.95
N VAL A 104 -25.90 8.35 10.33
CA VAL A 104 -26.49 9.00 11.51
C VAL A 104 -25.87 8.48 12.80
N GLU A 105 -25.59 7.18 12.87
CA GLU A 105 -24.95 6.54 14.04
C GLU A 105 -23.52 6.96 14.23
N LEU A 106 -22.82 7.25 13.12
CA LEU A 106 -21.40 7.62 13.12
C LEU A 106 -21.19 9.14 13.17
N GLY A 107 -22.24 9.91 12.99
CA GLY A 107 -22.16 11.37 13.00
C GLY A 107 -23.53 12.00 12.84
N PRO A 108 -23.61 13.33 12.93
CA PRO A 108 -24.87 14.04 12.74
C PRO A 108 -25.44 13.79 11.35
N THR A 109 -26.78 13.77 11.27
CA THR A 109 -27.47 13.69 10.00
C THR A 109 -27.29 14.99 9.22
N LEU A 110 -26.97 14.88 7.94
CA LEU A 110 -26.94 16.02 7.05
C LEU A 110 -28.33 16.25 6.43
N PRO A 111 -28.69 17.50 6.21
CA PRO A 111 -29.97 17.81 5.54
C PRO A 111 -30.01 17.29 4.11
#